data_6ba952c09f3445e7c8a22c0071191ba8
#
_entry.id   6ba952c09f3445e7c8a22c0071191ba8
#
_cell.length_a   1.000
_cell.length_b   1.000
_cell.length_c   1.000
_cell.angle_alpha   90.00
_cell.angle_beta   90.00
_cell.angle_gamma   90.00
#
_symmetry.space_group_name_H-M   'P 1'
#
loop_
_entity.id
_entity.type
_entity.pdbx_description
1 polymer ?
#
loop_
_entity_poly.entity_id
_entity_poly.type
_entity_poly.pdbx_seq_one_letter_code
_entity_poly.pdbx_strand_id
1 'polypeptide(L)'
;NSAPQVVVRMNRKESAVLAPYVRRLAGQSMASFQKRYRFQLKSPVVIEIYNNHEDFAVRTAGMPGLGLLGVTFGNVLAMDSPSSRAVNEFHWGSTLWHEMAHVYTLESTGHRVPRWLSEGMSVYEEWRTGPIKGISIPGYVYAALAANKALGVAELDRGFIRPEYEQQVQVSYMQAGLVCEFIDRRWGFDKLVTMLGEFGRGADTSAALKTAIGIAPADFDRQFREFLQQEFGTVFAGLKPWSESRRAAMTAASRKDWKTAIASAQSALKILPNDVEDGSPYVPLAQAQYALGENQQGRTTLE
;
A
#
# COMPACT_ATOMS: atom_id res chain seq x y z
N ASN A 1 -22.60 -26.53 -0.81
CA ASN A 1 -22.18 -25.15 -1.18
C ASN A 1 -20.77 -25.25 -1.72
N SER A 2 -20.61 -25.25 -3.05
CA SER A 2 -19.29 -25.14 -3.69
C SER A 2 -18.70 -23.77 -3.38
N ALA A 3 -17.40 -23.72 -3.06
CA ALA A 3 -16.68 -22.46 -2.88
C ALA A 3 -16.84 -21.60 -4.15
N PRO A 4 -16.91 -20.26 -4.03
CA PRO A 4 -17.00 -19.38 -5.18
C PRO A 4 -15.79 -19.62 -6.10
N GLN A 5 -16.05 -19.73 -7.40
CA GLN A 5 -15.02 -20.01 -8.39
C GLN A 5 -14.24 -18.74 -8.73
N VAL A 6 -12.97 -18.91 -9.04
CA VAL A 6 -12.14 -17.85 -9.63
C VAL A 6 -12.08 -18.05 -11.15
N VAL A 7 -12.52 -17.03 -11.88
CA VAL A 7 -12.43 -16.98 -13.35
C VAL A 7 -11.29 -16.05 -13.73
N VAL A 8 -10.26 -16.55 -14.39
CA VAL A 8 -9.12 -15.75 -14.85
C VAL A 8 -9.23 -15.52 -16.35
N ARG A 9 -9.23 -14.25 -16.75
CA ARG A 9 -9.19 -13.78 -18.13
C ARG A 9 -7.86 -13.08 -18.38
N MET A 10 -7.12 -13.50 -19.37
CA MET A 10 -5.80 -12.95 -19.66
C MET A 10 -5.34 -13.26 -21.08
N ASN A 11 -4.25 -12.63 -21.51
CA ASN A 11 -3.64 -12.90 -22.78
C ASN A 11 -3.20 -14.38 -22.90
N ARG A 12 -3.54 -15.04 -24.04
CA ARG A 12 -3.24 -16.46 -24.25
C ARG A 12 -1.73 -16.75 -24.18
N LYS A 13 -0.88 -15.83 -24.62
CA LYS A 13 0.58 -16.02 -24.62
C LYS A 13 1.17 -16.13 -23.20
N GLU A 14 0.54 -15.51 -22.21
CA GLU A 14 0.99 -15.51 -20.81
C GLU A 14 0.28 -16.58 -19.97
N SER A 15 -0.89 -17.02 -20.41
CA SER A 15 -1.79 -17.84 -19.60
C SER A 15 -1.16 -19.16 -19.14
N ALA A 16 -0.32 -19.79 -19.96
CA ALA A 16 0.33 -21.05 -19.61
C ALA A 16 1.27 -20.90 -18.39
N VAL A 17 1.93 -19.76 -18.27
CA VAL A 17 2.86 -19.46 -17.17
C VAL A 17 2.15 -18.81 -15.99
N LEU A 18 1.40 -17.74 -16.22
CA LEU A 18 0.91 -16.87 -15.16
C LEU A 18 -0.41 -17.36 -14.52
N ALA A 19 -1.33 -17.95 -15.29
CA ALA A 19 -2.64 -18.33 -14.77
C ALA A 19 -2.61 -19.31 -13.58
N PRO A 20 -1.71 -20.30 -13.49
CA PRO A 20 -1.61 -21.17 -12.32
C PRO A 20 -1.26 -20.39 -11.03
N TYR A 21 -0.35 -19.41 -11.12
CA TYR A 21 0.05 -18.58 -10.00
C TYR A 21 -1.09 -17.66 -9.55
N VAL A 22 -1.78 -17.02 -10.50
CA VAL A 22 -2.94 -16.16 -10.23
C VAL A 22 -4.04 -16.94 -9.50
N ARG A 23 -4.42 -18.11 -10.03
CA ARG A 23 -5.45 -18.95 -9.37
C ARG A 23 -5.06 -19.37 -7.97
N ARG A 24 -3.79 -19.77 -7.78
CA ARG A 24 -3.28 -20.16 -6.46
C ARG A 24 -3.34 -18.99 -5.49
N LEU A 25 -2.84 -17.82 -5.88
CA LEU A 25 -2.79 -16.65 -5.00
C LEU A 25 -4.21 -16.13 -4.68
N ALA A 26 -5.10 -16.08 -5.68
CA ALA A 26 -6.50 -15.74 -5.49
C ALA A 26 -7.21 -16.72 -4.53
N GLY A 27 -6.96 -18.02 -4.67
CA GLY A 27 -7.50 -19.02 -3.74
C GLY A 27 -6.99 -18.83 -2.31
N GLN A 28 -5.70 -18.50 -2.14
CA GLN A 28 -5.10 -18.20 -0.83
C GLN A 28 -5.71 -16.94 -0.21
N SER A 29 -5.86 -15.86 -0.98
CA SER A 29 -6.48 -14.61 -0.51
C SER A 29 -7.94 -14.84 -0.12
N MET A 30 -8.72 -15.57 -0.93
CA MET A 30 -10.10 -15.91 -0.62
C MET A 30 -10.22 -16.70 0.70
N ALA A 31 -9.39 -17.70 0.90
CA ALA A 31 -9.40 -18.50 2.15
C ALA A 31 -9.03 -17.62 3.37
N SER A 32 -8.05 -16.73 3.22
CA SER A 32 -7.66 -15.76 4.25
C SER A 32 -8.80 -14.80 4.58
N PHE A 33 -9.34 -14.12 3.56
CA PHE A 33 -10.31 -13.05 3.73
C PHE A 33 -11.68 -13.57 4.16
N GLN A 34 -12.12 -14.71 3.65
CA GLN A 34 -13.37 -15.34 4.12
C GLN A 34 -13.34 -15.54 5.65
N LYS A 35 -12.22 -15.99 6.19
CA LYS A 35 -12.04 -16.16 7.64
C LYS A 35 -11.96 -14.83 8.38
N ARG A 36 -11.14 -13.89 7.87
CA ARG A 36 -10.86 -12.61 8.54
C ARG A 36 -12.06 -11.67 8.53
N TYR A 37 -12.74 -11.55 7.38
CA TYR A 37 -13.91 -10.68 7.21
C TYR A 37 -15.22 -11.35 7.68
N ARG A 38 -15.19 -12.66 8.01
CA ARG A 38 -16.38 -13.45 8.37
C ARG A 38 -17.49 -13.33 7.33
N PHE A 39 -17.08 -13.22 6.07
CA PHE A 39 -17.97 -13.01 4.93
C PHE A 39 -17.67 -14.02 3.84
N GLN A 40 -18.73 -14.63 3.29
CA GLN A 40 -18.63 -15.57 2.18
C GLN A 40 -19.14 -14.91 0.91
N LEU A 41 -18.28 -14.87 -0.10
CA LEU A 41 -18.68 -14.38 -1.44
C LEU A 41 -19.77 -15.27 -2.01
N LYS A 42 -20.76 -14.66 -2.66
CA LYS A 42 -21.90 -15.35 -3.26
C LYS A 42 -21.73 -15.62 -4.76
N SER A 43 -20.86 -14.88 -5.40
CA SER A 43 -20.61 -14.93 -6.85
C SER A 43 -19.15 -15.28 -7.14
N PRO A 44 -18.83 -15.85 -8.32
CA PRO A 44 -17.46 -16.03 -8.75
C PRO A 44 -16.70 -14.70 -8.80
N VAL A 45 -15.42 -14.75 -8.47
CA VAL A 45 -14.52 -13.60 -8.68
C VAL A 45 -13.93 -13.69 -10.08
N VAL A 46 -14.08 -12.64 -10.87
CA VAL A 46 -13.48 -12.51 -12.21
C VAL A 46 -12.24 -11.66 -12.10
N ILE A 47 -11.09 -12.20 -12.54
CA ILE A 47 -9.79 -11.55 -12.56
C ILE A 47 -9.39 -11.33 -14.01
N GLU A 48 -9.32 -10.09 -14.45
CA GLU A 48 -8.87 -9.69 -15.77
C GLU A 48 -7.45 -9.15 -15.71
N ILE A 49 -6.51 -9.77 -16.44
CA ILE A 49 -5.11 -9.39 -16.43
C ILE A 49 -4.70 -8.90 -17.83
N TYR A 50 -4.21 -7.69 -17.89
CA TYR A 50 -3.86 -6.98 -19.10
C TYR A 50 -2.34 -6.96 -19.31
N ASN A 51 -1.88 -7.43 -20.45
CA ASN A 51 -0.47 -7.40 -20.82
C ASN A 51 -0.03 -6.11 -21.52
N ASN A 52 -0.92 -5.11 -21.55
CA ASN A 52 -0.67 -3.76 -22.02
C ASN A 52 -1.37 -2.78 -21.07
N HIS A 53 -0.59 -1.86 -20.51
CA HIS A 53 -1.10 -0.91 -19.53
C HIS A 53 -2.13 0.07 -20.12
N GLU A 54 -1.94 0.53 -21.34
CA GLU A 54 -2.89 1.44 -22.00
C GLU A 54 -4.24 0.75 -22.24
N ASP A 55 -4.24 -0.53 -22.63
CA ASP A 55 -5.47 -1.32 -22.74
C ASP A 55 -6.17 -1.45 -21.39
N PHE A 56 -5.42 -1.68 -20.31
CA PHE A 56 -5.95 -1.71 -18.95
C PHE A 56 -6.58 -0.36 -18.59
N ALA A 57 -5.86 0.74 -18.74
CA ALA A 57 -6.32 2.09 -18.37
C ALA A 57 -7.58 2.51 -19.15
N VAL A 58 -7.60 2.28 -20.46
CA VAL A 58 -8.74 2.63 -21.32
C VAL A 58 -9.96 1.78 -21.00
N ARG A 59 -9.82 0.46 -20.85
CA ARG A 59 -10.94 -0.47 -20.63
C ARG A 59 -11.54 -0.37 -19.23
N THR A 60 -10.76 0.01 -18.23
CA THR A 60 -11.22 0.10 -16.84
C THR A 60 -11.69 1.49 -16.45
N ALA A 61 -11.01 2.54 -16.89
CA ALA A 61 -11.28 3.92 -16.47
C ALA A 61 -11.62 4.87 -17.65
N GLY A 62 -11.51 4.40 -18.89
CA GLY A 62 -11.73 5.25 -20.07
C GLY A 62 -10.67 6.33 -20.29
N MET A 63 -9.55 6.26 -19.55
CA MET A 63 -8.49 7.29 -19.57
C MET A 63 -7.13 6.64 -19.78
N PRO A 64 -6.41 6.97 -20.87
CA PRO A 64 -5.04 6.51 -21.05
C PRO A 64 -4.10 7.18 -20.03
N GLY A 65 -2.98 6.53 -19.73
CA GLY A 65 -1.93 7.07 -18.84
C GLY A 65 -2.31 7.13 -17.36
N LEU A 66 -3.35 6.41 -16.93
CA LEU A 66 -3.74 6.34 -15.53
C LEU A 66 -2.74 5.47 -14.75
N GLY A 67 -2.16 6.03 -13.67
CA GLY A 67 -1.12 5.36 -12.87
C GLY A 67 -1.59 4.22 -11.96
N LEU A 68 -2.77 3.64 -12.19
CA LEU A 68 -3.29 2.51 -11.42
C LEU A 68 -2.61 1.21 -11.85
N LEU A 69 -2.42 0.29 -10.90
CA LEU A 69 -1.92 -1.07 -11.13
C LEU A 69 -3.03 -2.11 -11.16
N GLY A 70 -4.13 -1.81 -10.49
CA GLY A 70 -5.35 -2.60 -10.40
C GLY A 70 -6.57 -1.76 -10.11
N VAL A 71 -7.74 -2.33 -10.28
CA VAL A 71 -9.04 -1.74 -9.93
C VAL A 71 -10.10 -2.82 -9.74
N THR A 72 -10.97 -2.64 -8.75
CA THR A 72 -12.03 -3.60 -8.44
C THR A 72 -13.41 -2.98 -8.54
N PHE A 73 -14.32 -3.68 -9.24
CA PHE A 73 -15.73 -3.36 -9.40
C PHE A 73 -16.57 -4.53 -8.86
N GLY A 74 -16.83 -4.54 -7.55
CA GLY A 74 -17.53 -5.64 -6.90
C GLY A 74 -16.78 -6.97 -7.00
N ASN A 75 -17.32 -7.95 -7.67
CA ASN A 75 -16.69 -9.26 -7.87
C ASN A 75 -15.83 -9.36 -9.14
N VAL A 76 -15.61 -8.25 -9.85
CA VAL A 76 -14.71 -8.17 -11.02
C VAL A 76 -13.55 -7.27 -10.67
N LEU A 77 -12.34 -7.78 -10.81
CA LEU A 77 -11.13 -6.99 -10.70
C LEU A 77 -10.31 -7.05 -11.99
N ALA A 78 -9.65 -5.97 -12.31
CA ALA A 78 -8.75 -5.86 -13.45
C ALA A 78 -7.39 -5.34 -12.97
N MET A 79 -6.30 -5.82 -13.54
CA MET A 79 -4.96 -5.41 -13.16
C MET A 79 -3.95 -5.56 -14.28
N ASP A 80 -2.83 -4.87 -14.14
CA ASP A 80 -1.67 -5.03 -14.99
C ASP A 80 -1.04 -6.42 -14.85
N SER A 81 -0.61 -7.01 -15.98
CA SER A 81 0.28 -8.16 -15.98
C SER A 81 1.70 -7.74 -15.62
N PRO A 82 2.52 -8.64 -15.03
CA PRO A 82 3.96 -8.38 -14.86
C PRO A 82 4.69 -7.94 -16.12
N SER A 83 4.19 -8.35 -17.31
CA SER A 83 4.81 -8.02 -18.61
C SER A 83 4.36 -6.67 -19.17
N SER A 84 3.35 -6.02 -18.60
CA SER A 84 2.86 -4.72 -19.06
C SER A 84 3.74 -3.55 -18.58
N ARG A 85 4.67 -3.81 -17.68
CA ARG A 85 5.55 -2.85 -17.01
C ARG A 85 7.01 -3.28 -17.05
N ALA A 86 7.91 -2.36 -16.71
CA ALA A 86 9.33 -2.69 -16.55
C ALA A 86 9.55 -3.73 -15.44
N VAL A 87 10.61 -4.49 -15.55
CA VAL A 87 10.96 -5.53 -14.56
C VAL A 87 11.17 -4.87 -13.20
N ASN A 88 10.53 -5.42 -12.17
CA ASN A 88 10.56 -4.93 -10.78
C ASN A 88 9.89 -3.57 -10.55
N GLU A 89 9.13 -3.04 -11.49
CA GLU A 89 8.37 -1.79 -11.28
C GLU A 89 7.26 -1.96 -10.23
N PHE A 90 6.65 -3.14 -10.15
CA PHE A 90 5.66 -3.45 -9.13
C PHE A 90 5.59 -4.94 -8.82
N HIS A 91 5.03 -5.28 -7.66
CA HIS A 91 4.82 -6.67 -7.25
C HIS A 91 3.37 -7.09 -7.53
N TRP A 92 3.13 -7.70 -8.70
CA TRP A 92 1.80 -8.09 -9.16
C TRP A 92 0.99 -8.95 -8.16
N GLY A 93 1.68 -9.77 -7.36
CA GLY A 93 1.01 -10.59 -6.35
C GLY A 93 0.46 -9.76 -5.18
N SER A 94 1.15 -8.70 -4.77
CA SER A 94 0.64 -7.73 -3.78
C SER A 94 -0.53 -6.95 -4.34
N THR A 95 -0.46 -6.52 -5.61
CA THR A 95 -1.58 -5.87 -6.29
C THR A 95 -2.80 -6.78 -6.34
N LEU A 96 -2.63 -8.06 -6.73
CA LEU A 96 -3.73 -9.01 -6.72
C LEU A 96 -4.33 -9.19 -5.32
N TRP A 97 -3.49 -9.23 -4.28
CA TRP A 97 -3.96 -9.35 -2.90
C TRP A 97 -4.76 -8.13 -2.46
N HIS A 98 -4.31 -6.93 -2.81
CA HIS A 98 -4.99 -5.66 -2.61
C HIS A 98 -6.38 -5.64 -3.26
N GLU A 99 -6.43 -5.95 -4.56
CA GLU A 99 -7.69 -5.97 -5.31
C GLU A 99 -8.66 -7.04 -4.79
N MET A 100 -8.14 -8.18 -4.36
CA MET A 100 -8.97 -9.21 -3.71
C MET A 100 -9.55 -8.75 -2.37
N ALA A 101 -8.85 -7.90 -1.60
CA ALA A 101 -9.41 -7.32 -0.38
C ALA A 101 -10.57 -6.35 -0.70
N HIS A 102 -10.46 -5.57 -1.78
CA HIS A 102 -11.56 -4.74 -2.27
C HIS A 102 -12.81 -5.56 -2.61
N VAL A 103 -12.68 -6.73 -3.22
CA VAL A 103 -13.83 -7.62 -3.46
C VAL A 103 -14.59 -7.87 -2.16
N TYR A 104 -13.89 -8.16 -1.06
CA TYR A 104 -14.54 -8.44 0.23
C TYR A 104 -15.13 -7.19 0.87
N THR A 105 -14.44 -6.05 0.85
CA THR A 105 -14.97 -4.81 1.43
C THR A 105 -16.20 -4.30 0.68
N LEU A 106 -16.20 -4.40 -0.65
CA LEU A 106 -17.32 -3.98 -1.49
C LEU A 106 -18.52 -4.93 -1.35
N GLU A 107 -18.32 -6.23 -1.50
CA GLU A 107 -19.41 -7.21 -1.46
C GLU A 107 -20.04 -7.33 -0.07
N SER A 108 -19.25 -7.26 1.01
CA SER A 108 -19.77 -7.33 2.38
C SER A 108 -20.59 -6.12 2.79
N THR A 109 -20.41 -4.98 2.12
CA THR A 109 -21.10 -3.72 2.44
C THR A 109 -22.18 -3.34 1.43
N GLY A 110 -22.37 -4.14 0.37
CA GLY A 110 -23.23 -3.75 -0.76
C GLY A 110 -22.74 -2.45 -1.40
N HIS A 111 -21.42 -2.30 -1.57
CA HIS A 111 -20.74 -1.16 -2.16
C HIS A 111 -20.90 0.18 -1.40
N ARG A 112 -21.16 0.12 -0.07
CA ARG A 112 -21.35 1.32 0.77
C ARG A 112 -20.13 1.64 1.65
N VAL A 113 -19.08 0.83 1.59
CA VAL A 113 -17.83 1.11 2.30
C VAL A 113 -17.25 2.45 1.82
N PRO A 114 -16.85 3.38 2.73
CA PRO A 114 -16.16 4.60 2.32
C PRO A 114 -14.78 4.24 1.75
N ARG A 115 -14.30 5.07 0.82
CA ARG A 115 -13.05 4.80 0.12
C ARG A 115 -11.88 4.61 1.08
N TRP A 116 -11.78 5.47 2.07
CA TRP A 116 -10.67 5.37 3.04
C TRP A 116 -10.59 4.01 3.73
N LEU A 117 -11.73 3.40 4.10
CA LEU A 117 -11.70 2.09 4.78
C LEU A 117 -11.43 0.97 3.77
N SER A 118 -12.01 1.03 2.57
CA SER A 118 -11.75 0.05 1.53
C SER A 118 -10.27 0.03 1.15
N GLU A 119 -9.69 1.19 0.86
CA GLU A 119 -8.25 1.32 0.55
C GLU A 119 -7.38 0.96 1.77
N GLY A 120 -7.74 1.46 2.95
CA GLY A 120 -6.99 1.19 4.17
C GLY A 120 -6.93 -0.29 4.53
N MET A 121 -8.03 -1.02 4.39
CA MET A 121 -8.06 -2.46 4.61
C MET A 121 -7.26 -3.20 3.54
N SER A 122 -7.33 -2.80 2.28
CA SER A 122 -6.57 -3.42 1.19
C SER A 122 -5.07 -3.24 1.38
N VAL A 123 -4.61 -2.02 1.69
CA VAL A 123 -3.21 -1.71 2.02
C VAL A 123 -2.77 -2.47 3.27
N TYR A 124 -3.57 -2.52 4.32
CA TYR A 124 -3.25 -3.25 5.54
C TYR A 124 -3.13 -4.77 5.30
N GLU A 125 -4.00 -5.35 4.48
CA GLU A 125 -3.91 -6.76 4.11
C GLU A 125 -2.67 -7.09 3.27
N GLU A 126 -2.20 -6.18 2.40
CA GLU A 126 -0.96 -6.37 1.66
C GLU A 126 0.21 -6.63 2.61
N TRP A 127 0.45 -5.73 3.56
CA TRP A 127 1.61 -5.83 4.44
C TRP A 127 1.43 -6.82 5.59
N ARG A 128 0.19 -7.13 5.96
CA ARG A 128 -0.12 -8.05 7.07
C ARG A 128 -0.21 -9.51 6.63
N THR A 129 -0.93 -9.78 5.57
CA THR A 129 -1.27 -11.15 5.13
C THR A 129 -0.84 -11.44 3.69
N GLY A 130 -0.46 -10.44 2.93
CA GLY A 130 -0.05 -10.53 1.53
C GLY A 130 1.22 -11.36 1.29
N PRO A 131 1.58 -11.54 0.03
CA PRO A 131 2.74 -12.36 -0.36
C PRO A 131 4.08 -11.74 0.06
N ILE A 132 4.15 -10.40 0.12
CA ILE A 132 5.27 -9.67 0.72
C ILE A 132 4.75 -9.01 1.99
N LYS A 133 5.34 -9.39 3.12
CA LYS A 133 4.96 -8.85 4.42
C LYS A 133 5.84 -7.68 4.82
N GLY A 134 5.27 -6.81 5.61
CA GLY A 134 5.94 -5.62 6.10
C GLY A 134 5.50 -4.38 5.36
N ILE A 135 5.76 -3.24 5.98
CA ILE A 135 5.41 -1.93 5.44
C ILE A 135 6.69 -1.19 5.02
N SER A 136 6.69 -0.64 3.83
CA SER A 136 7.64 0.39 3.42
C SER A 136 6.89 1.71 3.33
N ILE A 137 7.21 2.64 4.21
CA ILE A 137 6.61 3.97 4.21
C ILE A 137 7.60 4.94 3.58
N PRO A 138 7.24 5.60 2.47
CA PRO A 138 8.09 6.59 1.83
C PRO A 138 8.43 7.77 2.75
N GLY A 139 9.63 8.34 2.59
CA GLY A 139 10.08 9.46 3.41
C GLY A 139 9.15 10.69 3.37
N TYR A 140 8.52 10.95 2.22
CA TYR A 140 7.55 12.05 2.08
C TYR A 140 6.26 11.80 2.88
N VAL A 141 5.86 10.55 3.08
CA VAL A 141 4.72 10.20 3.93
C VAL A 141 5.06 10.49 5.38
N TYR A 142 6.23 10.03 5.86
CA TYR A 142 6.69 10.38 7.22
C TYR A 142 6.74 11.89 7.42
N ALA A 143 7.22 12.66 6.44
CA ALA A 143 7.26 14.11 6.50
C ALA A 143 5.86 14.73 6.59
N ALA A 144 4.88 14.21 5.85
CA ALA A 144 3.50 14.66 5.92
C ALA A 144 2.87 14.36 7.30
N LEU A 145 3.07 13.14 7.82
CA LEU A 145 2.57 12.75 9.14
C LEU A 145 3.20 13.59 10.27
N ALA A 146 4.51 13.79 10.22
CA ALA A 146 5.23 14.63 11.20
C ALA A 146 4.81 16.10 11.16
N ALA A 147 4.42 16.60 9.97
CA ALA A 147 3.88 17.96 9.79
C ALA A 147 2.39 18.10 10.12
N ASN A 148 1.77 17.08 10.75
CA ASN A 148 0.33 17.04 11.07
C ASN A 148 -0.59 17.22 9.84
N LYS A 149 -0.17 16.74 8.67
CA LYS A 149 -0.99 16.75 7.44
C LYS A 149 -1.90 15.54 7.34
N ALA A 150 -1.87 14.63 8.32
CA ALA A 150 -2.84 13.55 8.44
C ALA A 150 -4.25 14.13 8.62
N LEU A 151 -5.20 13.62 7.83
CA LEU A 151 -6.60 14.00 7.96
C LEU A 151 -7.24 13.30 9.16
N GLY A 152 -8.24 13.92 9.77
CA GLY A 152 -9.08 13.23 10.73
C GLY A 152 -9.82 12.06 10.07
N VAL A 153 -10.07 10.99 10.82
CA VAL A 153 -10.65 9.75 10.28
C VAL A 153 -12.01 9.97 9.61
N ALA A 154 -12.82 10.92 10.10
CA ALA A 154 -14.11 11.27 9.51
C ALA A 154 -13.98 12.01 8.16
N GLU A 155 -12.82 12.63 7.90
CA GLU A 155 -12.54 13.43 6.71
C GLU A 155 -11.58 12.72 5.75
N LEU A 156 -11.14 11.49 6.06
CA LEU A 156 -10.05 10.84 5.35
C LEU A 156 -10.38 10.55 3.87
N ASP A 157 -11.65 10.35 3.52
CA ASP A 157 -12.10 10.24 2.12
C ASP A 157 -11.71 11.45 1.28
N ARG A 158 -11.66 12.64 1.88
CA ARG A 158 -11.30 13.87 1.17
C ARG A 158 -9.90 13.81 0.56
N GLY A 159 -8.97 13.14 1.23
CA GLY A 159 -7.59 13.00 0.74
C GLY A 159 -7.47 12.17 -0.54
N PHE A 160 -8.46 11.31 -0.81
CA PHE A 160 -8.54 10.54 -2.07
C PHE A 160 -9.29 11.27 -3.18
N ILE A 161 -10.33 12.06 -2.82
CA ILE A 161 -11.29 12.61 -3.78
C ILE A 161 -10.96 14.05 -4.14
N ARG A 162 -10.43 14.83 -3.20
CA ARG A 162 -10.11 16.26 -3.35
C ARG A 162 -8.77 16.57 -2.70
N PRO A 163 -7.65 16.04 -3.24
CA PRO A 163 -6.33 16.26 -2.67
C PRO A 163 -5.96 17.76 -2.72
N GLU A 164 -5.35 18.26 -1.65
CA GLU A 164 -4.93 19.65 -1.48
C GLU A 164 -3.45 19.86 -1.85
N TYR A 165 -2.67 18.77 -1.99
CA TYR A 165 -1.27 18.80 -2.42
C TYR A 165 -0.94 17.54 -3.22
N GLU A 166 0.12 17.59 -4.02
CA GLU A 166 0.48 16.60 -5.05
C GLU A 166 0.51 15.14 -4.56
N GLN A 167 1.12 14.87 -3.41
CA GLN A 167 1.26 13.49 -2.89
C GLN A 167 0.17 13.11 -1.89
N GLN A 168 -0.89 13.89 -1.73
CA GLN A 168 -1.88 13.64 -0.69
C GLN A 168 -2.62 12.31 -0.87
N VAL A 169 -2.86 11.91 -2.11
CA VAL A 169 -3.51 10.61 -2.39
C VAL A 169 -2.67 9.46 -1.82
N GLN A 170 -1.36 9.44 -2.10
CA GLN A 170 -0.44 8.42 -1.59
C GLN A 170 -0.33 8.46 -0.06
N VAL A 171 -0.27 9.67 0.52
CA VAL A 171 -0.30 9.85 1.98
C VAL A 171 -1.60 9.30 2.56
N SER A 172 -2.73 9.48 1.91
CA SER A 172 -4.04 8.98 2.35
C SER A 172 -4.12 7.44 2.30
N TYR A 173 -3.54 6.81 1.27
CA TYR A 173 -3.39 5.33 1.22
C TYR A 173 -2.63 4.81 2.44
N MET A 174 -1.46 5.38 2.72
CA MET A 174 -0.64 4.97 3.85
C MET A 174 -1.31 5.28 5.19
N GLN A 175 -1.90 6.46 5.33
CA GLN A 175 -2.64 6.84 6.54
C GLN A 175 -3.81 5.87 6.79
N ALA A 176 -4.59 5.54 5.77
CA ALA A 176 -5.73 4.64 5.88
C ALA A 176 -5.30 3.23 6.30
N GLY A 177 -4.21 2.69 5.75
CA GLY A 177 -3.62 1.43 6.18
C GLY A 177 -3.16 1.47 7.64
N LEU A 178 -2.46 2.55 8.05
CA LEU A 178 -2.03 2.74 9.45
C LEU A 178 -3.20 2.90 10.41
N VAL A 179 -4.31 3.51 9.98
CA VAL A 179 -5.57 3.56 10.76
C VAL A 179 -6.12 2.15 10.96
N CYS A 180 -6.15 1.31 9.92
CA CYS A 180 -6.57 -0.09 10.04
C CYS A 180 -5.65 -0.89 10.97
N GLU A 181 -4.33 -0.70 10.87
CA GLU A 181 -3.37 -1.32 11.77
C GLU A 181 -3.58 -0.87 13.23
N PHE A 182 -3.76 0.42 13.45
CA PHE A 182 -4.02 0.96 14.78
C PHE A 182 -5.28 0.38 15.41
N ILE A 183 -6.37 0.25 14.63
CA ILE A 183 -7.62 -0.36 15.10
C ILE A 183 -7.38 -1.84 15.44
N ASP A 184 -6.74 -2.61 14.55
CA ASP A 184 -6.47 -4.03 14.80
C ASP A 184 -5.59 -4.24 16.03
N ARG A 185 -4.50 -3.49 16.17
CA ARG A 185 -3.57 -3.63 17.30
C ARG A 185 -4.20 -3.27 18.65
N ARG A 186 -5.10 -2.29 18.67
CA ARG A 186 -5.67 -1.77 19.92
C ARG A 186 -6.97 -2.45 20.33
N TRP A 187 -7.83 -2.79 19.40
CA TRP A 187 -9.17 -3.32 19.67
C TRP A 187 -9.48 -4.64 18.94
N GLY A 188 -8.60 -5.08 18.07
CA GLY A 188 -8.73 -6.29 17.27
C GLY A 188 -9.41 -6.08 15.92
N PHE A 189 -9.06 -6.94 14.96
CA PHE A 189 -9.57 -6.89 13.58
C PHE A 189 -11.10 -6.96 13.47
N ASP A 190 -11.74 -7.62 14.41
CA ASP A 190 -13.20 -7.72 14.49
C ASP A 190 -13.90 -6.36 14.52
N LYS A 191 -13.21 -5.30 14.99
CA LYS A 191 -13.75 -3.95 14.99
C LYS A 191 -13.82 -3.35 13.58
N LEU A 192 -12.85 -3.64 12.72
CA LEU A 192 -12.91 -3.30 11.30
C LEU A 192 -14.09 -4.04 10.61
N VAL A 193 -14.28 -5.31 10.93
CA VAL A 193 -15.44 -6.09 10.42
C VAL A 193 -16.76 -5.50 10.92
N THR A 194 -16.83 -5.08 12.18
CA THR A 194 -18.00 -4.37 12.72
C THR A 194 -18.27 -3.08 11.96
N MET A 195 -17.22 -2.29 11.67
CA MET A 195 -17.36 -1.05 10.89
C MET A 195 -17.87 -1.33 9.46
N LEU A 196 -17.37 -2.37 8.80
CA LEU A 196 -17.93 -2.79 7.50
C LEU A 196 -19.43 -3.09 7.60
N GLY A 197 -19.86 -3.80 8.64
CA GLY A 197 -21.28 -4.06 8.88
C GLY A 197 -22.10 -2.77 9.06
N GLU A 198 -21.58 -1.76 9.76
CA GLU A 198 -22.24 -0.46 9.94
C GLU A 198 -22.35 0.29 8.60
N PHE A 199 -21.26 0.33 7.82
CA PHE A 199 -21.31 0.95 6.48
C PHE A 199 -22.29 0.24 5.55
N GLY A 200 -22.38 -1.09 5.61
CA GLY A 200 -23.39 -1.86 4.88
C GLY A 200 -24.84 -1.46 5.25
N ARG A 201 -25.05 -0.98 6.48
CA ARG A 201 -26.35 -0.42 6.94
C ARG A 201 -26.54 1.07 6.65
N GLY A 202 -25.52 1.72 6.05
CA GLY A 202 -25.58 3.14 5.66
C GLY A 202 -25.11 4.12 6.73
N ALA A 203 -24.39 3.65 7.75
CA ALA A 203 -23.76 4.53 8.72
C ALA A 203 -22.64 5.36 8.08
N ASP A 204 -22.37 6.54 8.62
CA ASP A 204 -21.16 7.30 8.33
C ASP A 204 -19.98 6.83 9.20
N THR A 205 -18.79 7.38 8.96
CA THR A 205 -17.57 7.02 9.69
C THR A 205 -17.70 7.27 11.19
N SER A 206 -18.34 8.37 11.61
CA SER A 206 -18.50 8.71 13.01
C SER A 206 -19.39 7.72 13.76
N ALA A 207 -20.51 7.34 13.14
CA ALA A 207 -21.43 6.35 13.70
C ALA A 207 -20.79 4.94 13.71
N ALA A 208 -20.07 4.55 12.65
CA ALA A 208 -19.38 3.28 12.57
C ALA A 208 -18.29 3.15 13.64
N LEU A 209 -17.47 4.20 13.86
CA LEU A 209 -16.49 4.26 14.95
C LEU A 209 -17.13 4.11 16.30
N LYS A 210 -18.18 4.90 16.55
CA LYS A 210 -18.89 4.87 17.85
C LYS A 210 -19.47 3.50 18.15
N THR A 211 -20.07 2.85 17.16
CA THR A 211 -20.63 1.50 17.31
C THR A 211 -19.54 0.44 17.51
N ALA A 212 -18.46 0.50 16.72
CA ALA A 212 -17.43 -0.52 16.75
C ALA A 212 -16.52 -0.45 17.97
N ILE A 213 -16.08 0.77 18.35
CA ILE A 213 -15.05 0.97 19.37
C ILE A 213 -15.43 1.94 20.49
N GLY A 214 -16.59 2.56 20.42
CA GLY A 214 -17.17 3.34 21.53
C GLY A 214 -16.63 4.75 21.70
N ILE A 215 -15.82 5.29 20.77
CA ILE A 215 -15.21 6.62 20.89
C ILE A 215 -15.61 7.54 19.74
N ALA A 216 -15.51 8.85 20.00
CA ALA A 216 -15.77 9.88 19.00
C ALA A 216 -14.56 10.07 18.06
N PRO A 217 -14.76 10.56 16.81
CA PRO A 217 -13.66 10.79 15.86
C PRO A 217 -12.51 11.64 16.44
N ALA A 218 -12.81 12.71 17.16
CA ALA A 218 -11.77 13.58 17.74
C ALA A 218 -10.88 12.86 18.76
N ASP A 219 -11.46 11.96 19.57
CA ASP A 219 -10.71 11.13 20.52
C ASP A 219 -9.92 10.03 19.80
N PHE A 220 -10.48 9.47 18.73
CA PHE A 220 -9.77 8.54 17.86
C PHE A 220 -8.54 9.21 17.24
N ASP A 221 -8.71 10.37 16.62
CA ASP A 221 -7.63 11.11 15.96
C ASP A 221 -6.52 11.49 16.94
N ARG A 222 -6.85 11.87 18.18
CA ARG A 222 -5.85 12.12 19.23
C ARG A 222 -5.05 10.86 19.55
N GLN A 223 -5.72 9.72 19.77
CA GLN A 223 -5.07 8.44 20.08
C GLN A 223 -4.27 7.91 18.88
N PHE A 224 -4.73 8.14 17.66
CA PHE A 224 -3.99 7.78 16.47
C PHE A 224 -2.71 8.59 16.30
N ARG A 225 -2.74 9.91 16.58
CA ARG A 225 -1.50 10.73 16.60
C ARG A 225 -0.52 10.26 17.68
N GLU A 226 -1.00 9.89 18.86
CA GLU A 226 -0.16 9.29 19.90
C GLU A 226 0.49 7.98 19.43
N PHE A 227 -0.27 7.11 18.76
CA PHE A 227 0.23 5.89 18.14
C PHE A 227 1.32 6.19 17.09
N LEU A 228 1.08 7.13 16.18
CA LEU A 228 2.08 7.53 15.18
C LEU A 228 3.37 8.06 15.84
N GLN A 229 3.24 8.84 16.90
CA GLN A 229 4.40 9.35 17.64
C GLN A 229 5.16 8.23 18.38
N GLN A 230 4.46 7.24 18.92
CA GLN A 230 5.09 6.07 19.56
C GLN A 230 5.83 5.20 18.55
N GLU A 231 5.23 4.92 17.40
CA GLU A 231 5.81 4.06 16.37
C GLU A 231 6.93 4.74 15.58
N PHE A 232 6.76 6.00 15.22
CA PHE A 232 7.60 6.70 14.25
C PHE A 232 8.31 7.96 14.80
N GLY A 233 8.19 8.27 16.09
CA GLY A 233 8.74 9.50 16.67
C GLY A 233 10.25 9.64 16.46
N THR A 234 11.00 8.55 16.50
CA THR A 234 12.44 8.55 16.19
C THR A 234 12.71 8.92 14.72
N VAL A 235 11.91 8.38 13.81
CA VAL A 235 12.00 8.72 12.38
C VAL A 235 11.62 10.18 12.17
N PHE A 236 10.54 10.65 12.80
CA PHE A 236 10.09 12.05 12.70
C PHE A 236 11.18 13.02 13.15
N ALA A 237 11.83 12.74 14.27
CA ALA A 237 12.96 13.54 14.75
C ALA A 237 14.17 13.50 13.82
N GLY A 238 14.35 12.39 13.09
CA GLY A 238 15.45 12.15 12.15
C GLY A 238 15.21 12.67 10.73
N LEU A 239 14.01 13.14 10.35
CA LEU A 239 13.68 13.47 8.95
C LEU A 239 14.56 14.55 8.34
N LYS A 240 14.90 15.59 9.09
CA LYS A 240 15.79 16.64 8.59
C LYS A 240 17.20 16.12 8.32
N PRO A 241 17.91 15.50 9.31
CA PRO A 241 19.22 14.91 9.05
C PRO A 241 19.19 13.80 7.99
N TRP A 242 18.13 13.00 7.89
CA TRP A 242 17.94 12.03 6.80
C TRP A 242 17.93 12.72 5.42
N SER A 243 17.09 13.73 5.23
CA SER A 243 16.96 14.46 3.97
C SER A 243 18.28 15.16 3.56
N GLU A 244 18.96 15.76 4.53
CA GLU A 244 20.27 16.41 4.30
C GLU A 244 21.32 15.37 3.89
N SER A 245 21.42 14.26 4.61
CA SER A 245 22.36 13.16 4.33
C SER A 245 22.08 12.49 2.98
N ARG A 246 20.82 12.23 2.67
CA ARG A 246 20.39 11.69 1.36
C ARG A 246 20.83 12.58 0.21
N ARG A 247 20.58 13.88 0.31
CA ARG A 247 21.00 14.87 -0.70
C ARG A 247 22.53 14.96 -0.81
N ALA A 248 23.23 14.95 0.33
CA ALA A 248 24.70 14.97 0.36
C ALA A 248 25.28 13.74 -0.34
N ALA A 249 24.73 12.54 -0.09
CA ALA A 249 25.16 11.30 -0.73
C ALA A 249 25.04 11.38 -2.27
N MET A 250 23.90 11.83 -2.79
CA MET A 250 23.67 11.98 -4.22
C MET A 250 24.62 13.04 -4.83
N THR A 251 24.80 14.17 -4.16
CA THR A 251 25.69 15.26 -4.62
C THR A 251 27.15 14.79 -4.62
N ALA A 252 27.60 14.08 -3.60
CA ALA A 252 28.95 13.55 -3.54
C ALA A 252 29.19 12.49 -4.64
N ALA A 253 28.25 11.58 -4.86
CA ALA A 253 28.33 10.59 -5.92
C ALA A 253 28.43 11.23 -7.31
N SER A 254 27.64 12.26 -7.61
CA SER A 254 27.69 12.99 -8.88
C SER A 254 29.06 13.67 -9.12
N ARG A 255 29.76 14.02 -8.05
CA ARG A 255 31.12 14.59 -8.07
C ARG A 255 32.23 13.55 -7.96
N LYS A 256 31.88 12.27 -7.88
CA LYS A 256 32.82 11.15 -7.65
C LYS A 256 33.60 11.24 -6.33
N ASP A 257 33.06 11.97 -5.35
CA ASP A 257 33.57 11.97 -3.98
C ASP A 257 32.97 10.75 -3.23
N TRP A 258 33.57 9.59 -3.52
CA TRP A 258 33.04 8.30 -3.08
C TRP A 258 33.07 8.15 -1.56
N LYS A 259 34.08 8.71 -0.89
CA LYS A 259 34.19 8.67 0.57
C LYS A 259 33.02 9.40 1.25
N THR A 260 32.73 10.61 0.79
CA THR A 260 31.60 11.40 1.30
C THR A 260 30.27 10.78 0.90
N ALA A 261 30.16 10.18 -0.31
CA ALA A 261 28.96 9.50 -0.76
C ALA A 261 28.61 8.31 0.17
N ILE A 262 29.59 7.46 0.49
CA ILE A 262 29.40 6.32 1.42
C ILE A 262 28.96 6.82 2.80
N ALA A 263 29.70 7.74 3.41
CA ALA A 263 29.42 8.22 4.76
C ALA A 263 28.01 8.86 4.86
N SER A 264 27.65 9.66 3.88
CA SER A 264 26.35 10.33 3.83
C SER A 264 25.21 9.35 3.58
N ALA A 265 25.37 8.40 2.65
CA ALA A 265 24.36 7.37 2.39
C ALA A 265 24.13 6.49 3.62
N GLN A 266 25.17 6.03 4.29
CA GLN A 266 25.07 5.25 5.53
C GLN A 266 24.37 6.05 6.64
N SER A 267 24.65 7.35 6.75
CA SER A 267 23.97 8.23 7.72
C SER A 267 22.47 8.32 7.45
N ALA A 268 22.07 8.45 6.18
CA ALA A 268 20.67 8.46 5.81
C ALA A 268 19.98 7.10 6.09
N LEU A 269 20.60 5.99 5.70
CA LEU A 269 20.08 4.64 5.89
C LEU A 269 19.99 4.22 7.35
N LYS A 270 20.81 4.79 8.23
CA LYS A 270 20.68 4.57 9.68
C LYS A 270 19.37 5.12 10.24
N ILE A 271 18.84 6.19 9.63
CA ILE A 271 17.58 6.83 10.05
C ILE A 271 16.39 6.15 9.39
N LEU A 272 16.46 5.90 8.08
CA LEU A 272 15.40 5.28 7.29
C LEU A 272 15.99 4.13 6.44
N PRO A 273 16.13 2.93 7.03
CA PRO A 273 16.73 1.79 6.34
C PRO A 273 15.89 1.24 5.18
N ASN A 274 14.57 1.49 5.18
CA ASN A 274 13.68 1.01 4.13
C ASN A 274 13.38 2.09 3.06
N ASP A 275 14.29 3.07 2.88
CA ASP A 275 14.17 4.09 1.84
C ASP A 275 14.60 3.49 0.48
N VAL A 276 13.64 2.91 -0.23
CA VAL A 276 13.81 2.28 -1.55
C VAL A 276 13.17 3.08 -2.69
N GLU A 277 12.71 4.30 -2.40
CA GLU A 277 12.11 5.18 -3.38
C GLU A 277 13.14 5.81 -4.31
N ASP A 278 12.66 6.50 -5.34
CA ASP A 278 13.52 7.26 -6.26
C ASP A 278 14.47 8.18 -5.49
N GLY A 279 15.76 8.09 -5.82
CA GLY A 279 16.83 8.79 -5.10
C GLY A 279 17.20 8.14 -3.76
N SER A 280 16.90 6.86 -3.57
CA SER A 280 17.33 6.06 -2.42
C SER A 280 18.82 6.20 -2.15
N PRO A 281 19.24 6.31 -0.87
CA PRO A 281 20.67 6.32 -0.50
C PRO A 281 21.41 5.05 -0.86
N TYR A 282 20.73 3.93 -1.09
CA TYR A 282 21.34 2.68 -1.54
C TYR A 282 22.03 2.83 -2.90
N VAL A 283 21.46 3.64 -3.81
CA VAL A 283 22.04 3.85 -5.15
C VAL A 283 23.43 4.52 -5.09
N PRO A 284 23.60 5.73 -4.50
CA PRO A 284 24.92 6.34 -4.40
C PRO A 284 25.90 5.53 -3.52
N LEU A 285 25.40 4.75 -2.53
CA LEU A 285 26.24 3.85 -1.74
C LEU A 285 26.83 2.73 -2.61
N ALA A 286 25.99 2.03 -3.36
CA ALA A 286 26.45 0.97 -4.25
C ALA A 286 27.37 1.50 -5.36
N GLN A 287 27.05 2.63 -5.97
CA GLN A 287 27.90 3.28 -6.98
C GLN A 287 29.29 3.58 -6.43
N ALA A 288 29.39 4.11 -5.22
CA ALA A 288 30.65 4.41 -4.58
C ALA A 288 31.47 3.13 -4.28
N GLN A 289 30.82 2.09 -3.78
CA GLN A 289 31.43 0.77 -3.52
C GLN A 289 32.00 0.15 -4.81
N TYR A 290 31.23 0.13 -5.89
CA TYR A 290 31.72 -0.33 -7.20
C TYR A 290 32.90 0.49 -7.70
N ALA A 291 32.85 1.82 -7.59
CA ALA A 291 33.92 2.70 -8.04
C ALA A 291 35.24 2.51 -7.26
N LEU A 292 35.16 2.06 -6.01
CA LEU A 292 36.30 1.74 -5.17
C LEU A 292 36.80 0.29 -5.30
N GLY A 293 36.16 -0.52 -6.16
CA GLY A 293 36.50 -1.92 -6.36
C GLY A 293 35.88 -2.89 -5.34
N GLU A 294 34.99 -2.39 -4.47
CA GLU A 294 34.28 -3.18 -3.45
C GLU A 294 33.03 -3.86 -4.07
N ASN A 295 33.24 -4.61 -5.14
CA ASN A 295 32.15 -5.14 -5.99
C ASN A 295 31.16 -6.02 -5.21
N GLN A 296 31.64 -6.84 -4.29
CA GLN A 296 30.75 -7.70 -3.49
C GLN A 296 29.86 -6.89 -2.55
N GLN A 297 30.40 -5.84 -1.93
CA GLN A 297 29.63 -4.96 -1.06
C GLN A 297 28.58 -4.17 -1.88
N GLY A 298 28.99 -3.64 -3.06
CA GLY A 298 28.07 -2.95 -3.97
C GLY A 298 26.91 -3.81 -4.41
N ARG A 299 27.16 -5.09 -4.67
CA ARG A 299 26.10 -6.06 -4.99
C ARG A 299 25.17 -6.29 -3.80
N THR A 300 25.72 -6.59 -2.62
CA THR A 300 24.93 -6.81 -1.40
C THR A 300 24.09 -5.59 -1.00
N THR A 301 24.59 -4.39 -1.31
CA THR A 301 23.85 -3.13 -1.06
C THR A 301 22.57 -3.01 -1.91
N LEU A 302 22.55 -3.63 -3.08
CA LEU A 302 21.40 -3.59 -4.01
C LEU A 302 20.49 -4.82 -3.91
N GLU A 303 20.93 -5.90 -3.29
CA GLU A 303 20.15 -7.11 -2.97
C GLU A 303 19.35 -6.94 -1.68
#